data_50a1656150b846416fcf9d49e9c4fb52
#
_entry.id   50a1656150b846416fcf9d49e9c4fb52
#
_cell.length_a   1.000
_cell.length_b   1.000
_cell.length_c   1.000
_cell.angle_alpha   90.00
_cell.angle_beta   90.00
_cell.angle_gamma   90.00
#
_symmetry.space_group_name_H-M   'P 1'
#
loop_
_entity.id
_entity.type
_entity.pdbx_description
1 polymer ?
#
loop_
_entity_poly.entity_id
_entity_poly.type
_entity_poly.pdbx_seq_one_letter_code
_entity_poly.pdbx_strand_id
1 'polypeptide(L)'
;LLLCLSAAVRPAAAQTAVSGFVRSLPERLARPLDDTLVVLRDLELLAPRRVMQSFDVVSDSTIYISQLGAFENHVPGRTRSHEVYVFEVRPGCDTMPRMTLRYFGHGANIAVEECGGTRYVWIDSNATRVGGEYWQSCTVSRVPFRAGSCCDHDGGETFYFDDGCFNLLPAVDRAHDLLSISYRKADGTHGFRHFRLSEALALPDTVLRVVRTWGGERSGECERTEERAIRCRDLRRLTPVGGFLMPHGEDTARDFCSYPFQGFDVDGRCCYLFEGAGNGNKPANGPSDARITVTTLDGGIVHWRLPVGAYSDLEGLRALGLTDTGYAEAEGIKRKGDRLWLGGAPRRSADAVRRANLLRY
;
A
#
# COMPACT_ATOMS: atom_id res chain seq x y z
N LEU A 1 31.09 -37.29 5.76
CA LEU A 1 30.39 -36.11 6.25
C LEU A 1 28.94 -36.21 5.82
N LEU A 2 28.05 -36.66 6.70
CA LEU A 2 26.59 -36.68 6.51
C LEU A 2 26.06 -35.29 6.84
N LEU A 3 25.50 -34.58 5.85
CA LEU A 3 24.67 -33.42 6.06
C LEU A 3 23.23 -33.87 6.37
N CYS A 4 22.84 -33.77 7.65
CA CYS A 4 21.44 -33.91 8.07
C CYS A 4 20.66 -32.68 7.61
N LEU A 5 19.86 -32.84 6.55
CA LEU A 5 18.78 -31.93 6.23
C LEU A 5 17.65 -32.12 7.25
N SER A 6 17.58 -31.28 8.27
CA SER A 6 16.44 -31.19 9.15
C SER A 6 15.31 -30.47 8.41
N ALA A 7 14.42 -31.22 7.79
CA ALA A 7 13.09 -30.70 7.39
C ALA A 7 12.35 -30.31 8.67
N ALA A 8 12.23 -29.02 8.93
CA ALA A 8 11.43 -28.52 10.03
C ALA A 8 9.96 -28.85 9.76
N VAL A 9 9.45 -29.88 10.42
CA VAL A 9 8.03 -30.19 10.47
C VAL A 9 7.33 -29.03 11.19
N ARG A 10 6.64 -28.19 10.46
CA ARG A 10 5.82 -27.11 11.03
C ARG A 10 4.65 -27.75 11.80
N PRO A 11 4.39 -27.31 13.03
CA PRO A 11 3.31 -27.89 13.83
C PRO A 11 1.94 -27.56 13.19
N ALA A 12 1.09 -28.58 13.09
CA ALA A 12 -0.29 -28.50 12.58
C ALA A 12 -1.23 -27.54 13.37
N ALA A 13 -0.76 -26.99 14.49
CA ALA A 13 -1.53 -26.08 15.35
C ALA A 13 -1.75 -24.67 14.73
N ALA A 14 -0.98 -24.28 13.72
CA ALA A 14 -1.15 -22.95 13.09
C ALA A 14 -2.39 -22.86 12.18
N GLN A 15 -2.90 -23.98 11.68
CA GLN A 15 -4.06 -23.99 10.76
C GLN A 15 -5.43 -23.80 11.47
N THR A 16 -5.52 -24.01 12.77
CA THR A 16 -6.79 -23.93 13.52
C THR A 16 -7.22 -22.51 13.89
N ALA A 17 -6.37 -21.50 13.70
CA ALA A 17 -6.62 -20.10 14.11
C ALA A 17 -7.13 -19.20 12.99
N VAL A 18 -7.26 -19.69 11.76
CA VAL A 18 -7.67 -18.88 10.59
C VAL A 18 -9.18 -18.64 10.63
N SER A 19 -9.60 -17.37 10.46
CA SER A 19 -11.02 -17.00 10.53
C SER A 19 -11.86 -17.65 9.41
N GLY A 20 -13.17 -17.77 9.65
CA GLY A 20 -14.11 -18.26 8.63
C GLY A 20 -14.06 -17.43 7.35
N PHE A 21 -13.84 -16.12 7.48
CA PHE A 21 -13.67 -15.21 6.36
C PHE A 21 -12.45 -15.61 5.48
N VAL A 22 -11.28 -15.80 6.08
CA VAL A 22 -10.06 -16.17 5.34
C VAL A 22 -10.26 -17.51 4.61
N ARG A 23 -10.90 -18.48 5.26
CA ARG A 23 -11.22 -19.77 4.61
C ARG A 23 -12.15 -19.64 3.40
N SER A 24 -13.07 -18.67 3.42
CA SER A 24 -14.01 -18.42 2.32
C SER A 24 -13.47 -17.55 1.19
N LEU A 25 -12.25 -16.99 1.33
CA LEU A 25 -11.69 -16.08 0.32
C LEU A 25 -11.62 -16.69 -1.09
N PRO A 26 -11.19 -17.95 -1.31
CA PRO A 26 -11.17 -18.51 -2.65
C PRO A 26 -12.52 -18.45 -3.37
N GLU A 27 -13.60 -18.81 -2.67
CA GLU A 27 -14.96 -18.77 -3.23
C GLU A 27 -15.44 -17.34 -3.47
N ARG A 28 -15.14 -16.42 -2.53
CA ARG A 28 -15.49 -15.00 -2.66
C ARG A 28 -14.82 -14.35 -3.87
N LEU A 29 -13.52 -14.57 -4.04
CA LEU A 29 -12.73 -13.98 -5.10
C LEU A 29 -13.02 -14.58 -6.48
N ALA A 30 -13.55 -15.80 -6.53
CA ALA A 30 -13.98 -16.48 -7.76
C ALA A 30 -15.35 -15.99 -8.26
N ARG A 31 -16.09 -15.17 -7.49
CA ARG A 31 -17.39 -14.63 -7.93
C ARG A 31 -17.23 -13.81 -9.21
N PRO A 32 -18.17 -13.98 -10.17
CA PRO A 32 -18.24 -13.10 -11.33
C PRO A 32 -18.40 -11.64 -10.89
N LEU A 33 -17.85 -10.74 -11.69
CA LEU A 33 -18.00 -9.31 -11.45
C LEU A 33 -19.43 -8.88 -11.79
N ASP A 34 -20.12 -8.31 -10.82
CA ASP A 34 -21.44 -7.73 -10.95
C ASP A 34 -21.55 -6.39 -10.23
N ASP A 35 -22.67 -5.69 -10.42
CA ASP A 35 -22.90 -4.39 -9.78
C ASP A 35 -22.88 -4.42 -8.26
N THR A 36 -23.16 -5.57 -7.64
CA THR A 36 -23.20 -5.68 -6.16
C THR A 36 -21.80 -5.63 -5.54
N LEU A 37 -20.76 -5.93 -6.32
CA LEU A 37 -19.37 -5.81 -5.89
C LEU A 37 -18.84 -4.38 -6.02
N VAL A 38 -19.39 -3.58 -6.93
CA VAL A 38 -18.87 -2.22 -7.22
C VAL A 38 -19.45 -1.23 -6.22
N VAL A 39 -18.63 -0.70 -5.35
CA VAL A 39 -19.01 0.31 -4.34
C VAL A 39 -18.72 1.72 -4.81
N LEU A 40 -17.61 1.91 -5.50
CA LEU A 40 -17.21 3.17 -6.10
C LEU A 40 -16.94 2.93 -7.59
N ARG A 41 -17.56 3.73 -8.43
CA ARG A 41 -17.48 3.59 -9.88
C ARG A 41 -16.97 4.87 -10.52
N ASP A 42 -15.99 4.75 -11.38
CA ASP A 42 -15.55 5.81 -12.31
C ASP A 42 -15.26 7.16 -11.64
N LEU A 43 -14.74 7.14 -10.42
CA LEU A 43 -14.43 8.39 -9.74
C LEU A 43 -13.22 9.06 -10.40
N GLU A 44 -13.41 10.24 -10.95
CA GLU A 44 -12.34 11.09 -11.45
C GLU A 44 -11.72 11.87 -10.29
N LEU A 45 -10.40 11.73 -10.13
CA LEU A 45 -9.61 12.44 -9.14
C LEU A 45 -8.96 13.69 -9.76
N LEU A 46 -8.42 14.57 -8.91
CA LEU A 46 -7.90 15.87 -9.32
C LEU A 46 -6.79 15.80 -10.39
N ALA A 47 -5.95 14.77 -10.36
CA ALA A 47 -4.89 14.57 -11.34
C ALA A 47 -5.29 13.47 -12.34
N PRO A 48 -6.05 13.79 -13.42
CA PRO A 48 -6.79 12.81 -14.23
C PRO A 48 -5.89 11.81 -14.98
N ARG A 49 -4.60 12.13 -15.18
CA ARG A 49 -3.62 11.21 -15.80
C ARG A 49 -2.84 10.38 -14.80
N ARG A 50 -3.06 10.60 -13.49
CA ARG A 50 -2.46 9.83 -12.40
C ARG A 50 -3.50 8.89 -11.81
N VAL A 51 -3.06 7.69 -11.46
CA VAL A 51 -3.92 6.70 -10.82
C VAL A 51 -4.13 7.02 -9.33
N MET A 52 -5.21 6.52 -8.76
CA MET A 52 -5.23 6.33 -7.32
C MET A 52 -4.06 5.43 -6.95
N GLN A 53 -3.43 5.69 -5.81
CA GLN A 53 -2.29 4.89 -5.37
C GLN A 53 -2.70 3.90 -4.27
N SER A 54 -3.67 4.26 -3.49
CA SER A 54 -4.22 3.44 -2.41
C SER A 54 -5.51 4.06 -1.88
N PHE A 55 -6.14 3.34 -0.97
CA PHE A 55 -7.32 3.84 -0.26
C PHE A 55 -7.38 3.24 1.15
N ASP A 56 -8.26 3.76 1.99
CA ASP A 56 -8.74 3.09 3.19
C ASP A 56 -10.22 3.36 3.42
N VAL A 57 -10.89 2.47 4.12
CA VAL A 57 -12.33 2.50 4.38
C VAL A 57 -12.56 2.68 5.87
N VAL A 58 -13.16 3.81 6.24
CA VAL A 58 -13.57 4.06 7.63
C VAL A 58 -14.96 3.49 7.88
N SER A 59 -15.85 3.62 6.90
CA SER A 59 -17.20 3.04 6.90
C SER A 59 -17.67 2.84 5.47
N ASP A 60 -18.79 2.16 5.26
CA ASP A 60 -19.40 1.98 3.94
C ASP A 60 -19.71 3.33 3.25
N SER A 61 -19.81 4.42 4.01
CA SER A 61 -20.10 5.77 3.53
C SER A 61 -18.92 6.73 3.55
N THR A 62 -17.75 6.30 4.01
CA THR A 62 -16.58 7.20 4.11
C THR A 62 -15.29 6.44 3.76
N ILE A 63 -14.69 6.85 2.66
CA ILE A 63 -13.51 6.25 2.07
C ILE A 63 -12.45 7.35 1.92
N TYR A 64 -11.20 7.00 2.14
CA TYR A 64 -10.06 7.86 1.86
C TYR A 64 -9.27 7.30 0.70
N ILE A 65 -8.88 8.15 -0.25
CA ILE A 65 -8.13 7.75 -1.45
C ILE A 65 -6.88 8.61 -1.54
N SER A 66 -5.73 7.99 -1.75
CA SER A 66 -4.48 8.69 -2.07
C SER A 66 -4.26 8.75 -3.58
N GLN A 67 -3.69 9.85 -4.06
CA GLN A 67 -3.28 10.05 -5.44
C GLN A 67 -2.01 10.87 -5.50
N LEU A 68 -1.07 10.50 -6.36
CA LEU A 68 0.05 11.39 -6.69
C LEU A 68 -0.45 12.63 -7.42
N GLY A 69 -0.02 13.80 -6.96
CA GLY A 69 -0.30 15.05 -7.63
C GLY A 69 0.37 15.15 -8.99
N ALA A 70 -0.17 16.01 -9.84
CA ALA A 70 0.42 16.33 -11.13
C ALA A 70 1.61 17.31 -11.01
N PHE A 71 1.81 17.93 -9.85
CA PHE A 71 2.76 19.00 -9.62
C PHE A 71 3.91 18.56 -8.74
N GLU A 72 5.09 19.08 -9.03
CA GLU A 72 6.27 18.97 -8.17
C GLU A 72 6.40 20.24 -7.33
N ASN A 73 6.54 20.07 -6.02
CA ASN A 73 6.89 21.18 -5.13
C ASN A 73 8.39 21.39 -5.12
N HIS A 74 8.78 22.66 -5.06
CA HIS A 74 10.14 23.05 -4.86
C HIS A 74 10.27 23.97 -3.65
N VAL A 75 11.00 23.50 -2.65
CA VAL A 75 11.45 24.32 -1.52
C VAL A 75 12.96 24.46 -1.63
N PRO A 76 13.51 25.67 -1.51
CA PRO A 76 14.96 25.87 -1.55
C PRO A 76 15.68 24.94 -0.55
N GLY A 77 16.75 24.32 -0.99
CA GLY A 77 17.54 23.39 -0.16
C GLY A 77 16.96 21.98 -0.02
N ARG A 78 15.83 21.66 -0.67
CA ARG A 78 15.24 20.32 -0.67
C ARG A 78 15.09 19.76 -2.09
N THR A 79 15.19 18.44 -2.20
CA THR A 79 14.88 17.73 -3.45
C THR A 79 13.40 17.95 -3.81
N ARG A 80 13.10 18.20 -5.09
CA ARG A 80 11.71 18.30 -5.57
C ARG A 80 10.94 17.01 -5.24
N SER A 81 9.66 17.16 -4.91
CA SER A 81 8.76 16.05 -4.61
C SER A 81 7.39 16.30 -5.23
N HIS A 82 6.72 15.25 -5.68
CA HIS A 82 5.30 15.33 -6.00
C HIS A 82 4.49 15.65 -4.75
N GLU A 83 3.36 16.33 -4.96
CA GLU A 83 2.32 16.37 -3.95
C GLU A 83 1.61 15.02 -3.91
N VAL A 84 1.19 14.62 -2.72
CA VAL A 84 0.25 13.52 -2.53
C VAL A 84 -1.07 14.15 -2.08
N TYR A 85 -2.13 13.83 -2.77
CA TYR A 85 -3.48 14.21 -2.38
C TYR A 85 -4.13 13.07 -1.62
N VAL A 86 -4.79 13.40 -0.51
CA VAL A 86 -5.65 12.48 0.22
C VAL A 86 -7.06 13.05 0.19
N PHE A 87 -7.97 12.33 -0.45
CA PHE A 87 -9.37 12.69 -0.59
C PHE A 87 -10.22 11.97 0.44
N GLU A 88 -11.19 12.65 1.03
CA GLU A 88 -12.32 12.02 1.69
C GLU A 88 -13.44 11.87 0.65
N VAL A 89 -13.83 10.66 0.37
CA VAL A 89 -14.83 10.30 -0.63
C VAL A 89 -16.05 9.72 0.08
N ARG A 90 -17.23 10.22 -0.27
CA ARG A 90 -18.49 9.67 0.17
C ARG A 90 -19.28 9.24 -1.08
N PRO A 91 -19.51 7.92 -1.26
CA PRO A 91 -20.28 7.45 -2.41
C PRO A 91 -21.61 8.19 -2.55
N GLY A 92 -21.86 8.69 -3.75
CA GLY A 92 -23.08 9.49 -4.04
C GLY A 92 -23.00 10.99 -3.67
N CYS A 93 -21.85 11.48 -3.17
CA CYS A 93 -21.63 12.91 -2.95
C CYS A 93 -20.72 13.50 -4.04
N ASP A 94 -21.06 14.69 -4.53
CA ASP A 94 -20.27 15.39 -5.55
C ASP A 94 -19.04 16.10 -4.98
N THR A 95 -18.96 16.24 -3.66
CA THR A 95 -17.83 16.92 -3.01
C THR A 95 -16.81 15.93 -2.48
N MET A 96 -15.53 16.19 -2.78
CA MET A 96 -14.38 15.41 -2.30
C MET A 96 -13.43 16.33 -1.51
N PRO A 97 -13.66 16.51 -0.21
CA PRO A 97 -12.70 17.21 0.65
C PRO A 97 -11.31 16.61 0.52
N ARG A 98 -10.28 17.44 0.43
CA ARG A 98 -8.92 17.02 0.13
C ARG A 98 -7.91 17.66 1.07
N MET A 99 -6.92 16.89 1.47
CA MET A 99 -5.67 17.35 2.08
C MET A 99 -4.51 17.17 1.10
N THR A 100 -3.59 18.12 1.06
CA THR A 100 -2.38 18.07 0.25
C THR A 100 -1.17 17.80 1.15
N LEU A 101 -0.35 16.82 0.77
CA LEU A 101 0.86 16.42 1.49
C LEU A 101 2.08 16.68 0.62
N ARG A 102 3.11 17.36 1.18
CA ARG A 102 4.38 17.67 0.49
C ARG A 102 5.51 16.90 1.13
N TYR A 103 6.47 16.47 0.32
CA TYR A 103 7.62 15.66 0.78
C TYR A 103 7.24 14.36 1.48
N PHE A 104 6.03 13.91 1.26
CA PHE A 104 5.59 12.57 1.56
C PHE A 104 6.05 11.63 0.43
N GLY A 105 5.86 10.33 0.61
CA GLY A 105 6.29 9.34 -0.39
C GLY A 105 5.34 9.23 -1.57
N HIS A 106 5.05 8.00 -1.95
CA HIS A 106 4.21 7.69 -3.11
C HIS A 106 2.71 7.59 -2.74
N GLY A 107 2.42 7.36 -1.46
CA GLY A 107 1.06 7.10 -0.99
C GLY A 107 0.51 5.75 -1.45
N ALA A 108 1.39 4.80 -1.79
CA ALA A 108 1.01 3.50 -2.34
C ALA A 108 0.36 2.54 -1.33
N ASN A 109 0.34 2.90 -0.07
CA ASN A 109 -0.50 2.29 0.95
C ASN A 109 -0.78 3.31 2.05
N ILE A 110 -2.04 3.64 2.25
CA ILE A 110 -2.47 4.48 3.37
C ILE A 110 -3.29 3.67 4.36
N ALA A 111 -3.33 4.11 5.61
CA ALA A 111 -4.32 3.63 6.57
C ALA A 111 -4.97 4.82 7.27
N VAL A 112 -6.23 4.70 7.65
CA VAL A 112 -6.97 5.74 8.36
C VAL A 112 -7.40 5.23 9.72
N GLU A 113 -6.96 5.96 10.74
CA GLU A 113 -7.25 5.69 12.14
C GLU A 113 -8.19 6.77 12.67
N GLU A 114 -9.26 6.38 13.33
CA GLU A 114 -10.09 7.31 14.09
C GLU A 114 -9.73 7.24 15.58
N CYS A 115 -9.34 8.37 16.16
CA CYS A 115 -8.93 8.49 17.55
C CYS A 115 -9.39 9.81 18.15
N GLY A 116 -10.19 9.76 19.22
CA GLY A 116 -10.68 10.95 19.89
C GLY A 116 -11.47 11.91 19.00
N GLY A 117 -12.23 11.40 18.03
CA GLY A 117 -13.00 12.20 17.07
C GLY A 117 -12.16 12.81 15.95
N THR A 118 -10.86 12.56 15.93
CA THR A 118 -9.95 12.99 14.86
C THR A 118 -9.59 11.78 13.97
N ARG A 119 -9.60 11.99 12.66
CA ARG A 119 -9.12 11.00 11.69
C ARG A 119 -7.69 11.30 11.31
N TYR A 120 -6.85 10.30 11.47
CA TYR A 120 -5.43 10.36 11.15
C TYR A 120 -5.14 9.49 9.94
N VAL A 121 -4.40 10.03 9.00
CA VAL A 121 -3.88 9.30 7.83
C VAL A 121 -2.47 8.85 8.15
N TRP A 122 -2.23 7.55 8.09
CA TRP A 122 -0.91 6.94 8.11
C TRP A 122 -0.42 6.80 6.67
N ILE A 123 0.76 7.29 6.40
CA ILE A 123 1.32 7.36 5.04
C ILE A 123 2.84 7.41 5.09
N ASP A 124 3.50 6.97 4.05
CA ASP A 124 4.93 7.10 3.85
C ASP A 124 5.38 8.56 3.73
N SER A 125 6.53 8.90 4.33
CA SER A 125 6.95 10.29 4.46
C SER A 125 8.47 10.48 4.39
N ASN A 126 8.92 11.74 4.42
CA ASN A 126 10.33 12.11 4.28
C ASN A 126 10.97 11.49 3.03
N ALA A 127 10.26 11.56 1.91
CA ALA A 127 10.72 10.97 0.67
C ALA A 127 11.84 11.79 0.02
N THR A 128 12.73 11.08 -0.65
CA THR A 128 13.79 11.61 -1.49
C THR A 128 13.60 11.09 -2.90
N ARG A 129 13.82 11.94 -3.91
CA ARG A 129 13.78 11.54 -5.32
C ARG A 129 14.99 10.66 -5.63
N VAL A 130 14.72 9.49 -6.21
CA VAL A 130 15.72 8.52 -6.60
C VAL A 130 15.48 8.16 -8.06
N GLY A 131 16.05 8.91 -8.98
CA GLY A 131 15.91 8.68 -10.42
C GLY A 131 14.46 8.72 -10.96
N GLY A 132 14.25 9.32 -12.10
CA GLY A 132 12.93 9.33 -12.76
C GLY A 132 11.79 9.87 -11.88
N GLU A 133 10.70 9.10 -11.80
CA GLU A 133 9.50 9.44 -11.01
C GLU A 133 9.46 8.76 -9.63
N TYR A 134 10.52 8.06 -9.22
CA TYR A 134 10.51 7.28 -7.98
C TYR A 134 10.94 8.10 -6.76
N TRP A 135 10.11 8.06 -5.73
CA TRP A 135 10.32 8.71 -4.44
C TRP A 135 10.46 7.65 -3.36
N GLN A 136 11.58 7.65 -2.68
CA GLN A 136 11.84 6.70 -1.60
C GLN A 136 11.62 7.36 -0.25
N SER A 137 10.56 6.97 0.45
CA SER A 137 10.31 7.36 1.83
C SER A 137 11.27 6.65 2.79
N CYS A 138 11.58 7.28 3.92
CA CYS A 138 12.37 6.68 5.00
C CYS A 138 11.70 6.72 6.37
N THR A 139 10.51 7.28 6.44
CA THR A 139 9.65 7.33 7.62
C THR A 139 8.22 7.05 7.24
N VAL A 140 7.41 6.79 8.25
CA VAL A 140 5.95 6.78 8.16
C VAL A 140 5.43 7.92 9.03
N SER A 141 4.40 8.62 8.59
CA SER A 141 3.78 9.68 9.38
C SER A 141 2.30 9.42 9.63
N ARG A 142 1.85 9.82 10.80
CA ARG A 142 0.46 9.85 11.24
C ARG A 142 0.00 11.30 11.25
N VAL A 143 -0.80 11.70 10.28
CA VAL A 143 -1.19 13.09 10.00
C VAL A 143 -2.67 13.28 10.25
N PRO A 144 -3.12 14.27 11.04
CA PRO A 144 -4.54 14.54 11.18
C PRO A 144 -5.10 15.01 9.83
N PHE A 145 -6.13 14.35 9.34
CA PHE A 145 -6.81 14.78 8.12
C PHE A 145 -7.51 16.11 8.35
N ARG A 146 -7.19 17.09 7.55
CA ARG A 146 -7.82 18.41 7.55
C ARG A 146 -8.12 18.85 6.12
N ALA A 147 -9.39 18.84 5.75
CA ALA A 147 -9.83 19.27 4.44
C ALA A 147 -9.36 20.70 4.11
N GLY A 148 -8.90 20.90 2.89
CA GLY A 148 -8.37 22.20 2.43
C GLY A 148 -6.98 22.55 2.92
N SER A 149 -6.36 21.71 3.78
CA SER A 149 -5.01 21.97 4.30
C SER A 149 -3.91 21.50 3.34
N CYS A 150 -2.75 22.12 3.50
CA CYS A 150 -1.49 21.63 2.97
C CYS A 150 -0.55 21.35 4.15
N CYS A 151 -0.01 20.14 4.20
CA CYS A 151 0.84 19.68 5.27
C CYS A 151 2.21 19.29 4.69
N ASP A 152 3.27 19.81 5.28
CA ASP A 152 4.63 19.37 4.99
C ASP A 152 4.99 18.13 5.83
N HIS A 153 6.10 17.48 5.49
CA HIS A 153 6.58 16.22 6.12
C HIS A 153 6.66 16.24 7.66
N ASP A 154 6.72 17.40 8.27
CA ASP A 154 6.80 17.64 9.71
C ASP A 154 5.46 17.97 10.36
N GLY A 155 4.37 18.00 9.57
CA GLY A 155 3.03 18.38 10.04
C GLY A 155 2.28 17.29 10.82
N GLY A 156 2.91 16.17 11.16
CA GLY A 156 2.33 15.04 11.89
C GLY A 156 3.31 14.35 12.82
N GLU A 157 2.84 13.28 13.45
CA GLU A 157 3.70 12.37 14.21
C GLU A 157 4.49 11.49 13.23
N THR A 158 5.80 11.57 13.26
CA THR A 158 6.69 10.83 12.35
C THR A 158 7.34 9.65 13.07
N PHE A 159 7.45 8.52 12.39
CA PHE A 159 8.01 7.28 12.91
C PHE A 159 9.18 6.86 12.02
N TYR A 160 10.36 6.75 12.61
CA TYR A 160 11.54 6.21 11.95
C TYR A 160 11.58 4.70 12.10
N PHE A 161 11.74 3.99 10.99
CA PHE A 161 11.61 2.53 10.97
C PHE A 161 12.94 1.81 11.19
N ASP A 162 13.88 1.96 10.26
CA ASP A 162 15.17 1.27 10.31
C ASP A 162 16.16 1.87 9.29
N ASP A 163 17.45 1.69 9.56
CA ASP A 163 18.52 2.17 8.69
C ASP A 163 18.53 1.39 7.36
N GLY A 164 18.75 2.10 6.27
CA GLY A 164 18.81 1.51 4.93
C GLY A 164 17.48 0.99 4.37
N CYS A 165 16.38 1.12 5.12
CA CYS A 165 15.05 0.80 4.64
C CYS A 165 14.41 1.98 3.92
N PHE A 166 13.63 1.69 2.87
CA PHE A 166 12.91 2.68 2.09
C PHE A 166 11.58 2.11 1.57
N ASN A 167 10.76 2.98 0.93
CA ASN A 167 9.41 2.65 0.48
C ASN A 167 8.59 2.02 1.61
N LEU A 168 8.50 2.75 2.71
CA LEU A 168 7.82 2.31 3.91
C LEU A 168 6.31 2.49 3.73
N LEU A 169 5.57 1.40 3.71
CA LEU A 169 4.13 1.41 3.54
C LEU A 169 3.46 0.99 4.85
N PRO A 170 2.60 1.83 5.45
CA PRO A 170 1.91 1.49 6.69
C PRO A 170 0.59 0.78 6.47
N ALA A 171 0.23 -0.13 7.37
CA ALA A 171 -1.12 -0.61 7.60
C ALA A 171 -1.41 -0.60 9.11
N VAL A 172 -2.64 -0.28 9.50
CA VAL A 172 -3.03 -0.13 10.89
C VAL A 172 -4.31 -0.89 11.17
N ASP A 173 -4.25 -1.77 12.17
CA ASP A 173 -5.42 -2.40 12.76
C ASP A 173 -5.53 -1.98 14.23
N ARG A 174 -6.32 -0.93 14.48
CA ARG A 174 -6.50 -0.40 15.82
C ARG A 174 -7.23 -1.36 16.75
N ALA A 175 -8.14 -2.19 16.22
CA ALA A 175 -8.91 -3.13 17.03
C ALA A 175 -8.02 -4.21 17.67
N HIS A 176 -6.90 -4.54 17.01
CA HIS A 176 -5.93 -5.52 17.50
C HIS A 176 -4.60 -4.89 17.93
N ASP A 177 -4.57 -3.56 18.08
CA ASP A 177 -3.37 -2.82 18.50
C ASP A 177 -2.15 -3.10 17.61
N LEU A 178 -2.31 -3.02 16.28
CA LEU A 178 -1.29 -3.41 15.33
C LEU A 178 -0.93 -2.27 14.38
N LEU A 179 0.37 -1.97 14.30
CA LEU A 179 1.03 -1.17 13.27
C LEU A 179 1.92 -2.10 12.45
N SER A 180 1.66 -2.21 11.17
CA SER A 180 2.45 -3.01 10.25
C SER A 180 3.14 -2.12 9.23
N ILE A 181 4.41 -2.38 8.94
CA ILE A 181 5.19 -1.63 7.97
C ILE A 181 5.80 -2.61 6.97
N SER A 182 5.46 -2.43 5.69
CA SER A 182 6.20 -3.02 4.58
C SER A 182 7.39 -2.13 4.26
N TYR A 183 8.52 -2.74 3.94
CA TYR A 183 9.78 -2.03 3.66
C TYR A 183 10.59 -2.72 2.56
N ARG A 184 11.45 -1.94 1.90
CA ARG A 184 12.45 -2.44 0.94
C ARG A 184 13.84 -2.05 1.36
N LYS A 185 14.85 -2.80 0.88
CA LYS A 185 16.28 -2.50 1.00
C LYS A 185 16.97 -2.51 -0.35
N ALA A 186 18.16 -1.94 -0.42
CA ALA A 186 18.94 -1.82 -1.65
C ALA A 186 19.38 -3.19 -2.23
N ASP A 187 19.47 -4.22 -1.40
CA ASP A 187 19.80 -5.59 -1.81
C ASP A 187 18.63 -6.34 -2.48
N GLY A 188 17.46 -5.68 -2.63
CA GLY A 188 16.25 -6.26 -3.18
C GLY A 188 15.32 -6.87 -2.12
N THR A 189 15.71 -6.89 -0.86
CA THR A 189 14.85 -7.36 0.22
C THR A 189 13.54 -6.58 0.24
N HIS A 190 12.43 -7.28 0.30
CA HIS A 190 11.10 -6.76 0.61
C HIS A 190 10.57 -7.50 1.83
N GLY A 191 10.23 -6.78 2.88
CA GLY A 191 9.80 -7.39 4.13
C GLY A 191 8.68 -6.62 4.83
N PHE A 192 8.20 -7.24 5.90
CA PHE A 192 7.14 -6.72 6.75
C PHE A 192 7.58 -6.83 8.20
N ARG A 193 7.28 -5.81 9.01
CA ARG A 193 7.42 -5.86 10.47
C ARG A 193 6.15 -5.33 11.12
N HIS A 194 5.80 -5.95 12.22
CA HIS A 194 4.58 -5.65 12.97
C HIS A 194 4.94 -5.20 14.38
N PHE A 195 4.31 -4.14 14.86
CA PHE A 195 4.54 -3.54 16.18
C PHE A 195 3.20 -3.38 16.90
N ARG A 196 3.24 -3.27 18.22
CA ARG A 196 2.11 -2.77 18.96
C ARG A 196 1.91 -1.28 18.65
N LEU A 197 0.73 -0.93 18.15
CA LEU A 197 0.38 0.45 17.81
C LEU A 197 0.47 1.36 19.05
N SER A 198 -0.05 0.89 20.19
CA SER A 198 0.00 1.61 21.46
C SER A 198 1.43 1.90 21.93
N GLU A 199 2.34 0.94 21.78
CA GLU A 199 3.76 1.14 22.11
C GLU A 199 4.43 2.13 21.16
N ALA A 200 4.15 2.04 19.87
CA ALA A 200 4.66 2.99 18.88
C ALA A 200 4.20 4.42 19.17
N LEU A 201 2.91 4.59 19.50
CA LEU A 201 2.33 5.87 19.87
C LEU A 201 2.86 6.40 21.23
N ALA A 202 3.35 5.56 22.12
CA ALA A 202 3.92 5.94 23.41
C ALA A 202 5.41 6.30 23.36
N LEU A 203 6.10 6.04 22.24
CA LEU A 203 7.51 6.39 22.12
C LEU A 203 7.72 7.90 22.24
N PRO A 204 8.76 8.34 22.94
CA PRO A 204 9.12 9.75 23.00
C PRO A 204 9.64 10.24 21.66
N ASP A 205 9.39 11.51 21.37
CA ASP A 205 10.03 12.19 20.26
C ASP A 205 11.55 12.25 20.46
N THR A 206 12.27 12.04 19.39
CA THR A 206 13.71 12.22 19.32
C THR A 206 14.09 12.90 18.01
N VAL A 207 15.30 13.39 17.91
CA VAL A 207 15.85 13.89 16.64
C VAL A 207 16.92 12.92 16.18
N LEU A 208 16.69 12.30 15.04
CA LEU A 208 17.65 11.40 14.42
C LEU A 208 18.34 12.08 13.24
N ARG A 209 19.63 11.86 13.13
CA ARG A 209 20.42 12.25 11.98
C ARG A 209 20.37 11.10 10.97
N VAL A 210 19.62 11.30 9.91
CA VAL A 210 19.41 10.28 8.87
C VAL A 210 20.24 10.64 7.67
N VAL A 211 21.15 9.75 7.29
CA VAL A 211 21.97 9.86 6.08
C VAL A 211 21.40 8.91 5.03
N ARG A 212 21.13 9.45 3.85
CA ARG A 212 20.59 8.69 2.73
C ARG A 212 21.48 8.86 1.51
N THR A 213 21.84 7.75 0.92
CA THR A 213 22.58 7.70 -0.33
C THR A 213 21.71 7.05 -1.41
N TRP A 214 21.64 7.66 -2.58
CA TRP A 214 20.90 7.14 -3.74
C TRP A 214 21.62 7.48 -5.04
N GLY A 215 21.23 6.83 -6.11
CA GLY A 215 21.93 6.91 -7.40
C GLY A 215 22.98 5.81 -7.52
N GLY A 216 23.91 5.98 -8.42
CA GLY A 216 24.98 5.04 -8.70
C GLY A 216 24.73 4.22 -9.98
N GLU A 217 25.52 3.19 -10.21
CA GLU A 217 25.59 2.45 -11.49
C GLU A 217 24.24 1.88 -11.97
N ARG A 218 23.36 1.47 -11.04
CA ARG A 218 22.04 0.89 -11.40
C ARG A 218 21.05 1.90 -11.96
N SER A 219 21.14 3.16 -11.55
CA SER A 219 20.23 4.22 -12.01
C SER A 219 20.79 5.04 -13.16
N GLY A 220 22.08 4.91 -13.47
CA GLY A 220 22.79 5.78 -14.42
C GLY A 220 22.94 7.23 -13.94
N GLU A 221 22.60 7.50 -12.68
CA GLU A 221 22.72 8.82 -12.05
C GLU A 221 23.94 8.87 -11.12
N CYS A 222 24.51 10.05 -10.95
CA CYS A 222 25.57 10.27 -9.97
C CYS A 222 25.05 9.92 -8.57
N GLU A 223 25.88 9.23 -7.79
CA GLU A 223 25.58 8.98 -6.38
C GLU A 223 25.44 10.31 -5.64
N ARG A 224 24.40 10.41 -4.83
CA ARG A 224 24.11 11.58 -4.02
C ARG A 224 23.85 11.16 -2.60
N THR A 225 24.36 11.95 -1.68
CA THR A 225 24.11 11.76 -0.23
C THR A 225 23.40 12.99 0.31
N GLU A 226 22.35 12.77 1.06
CA GLU A 226 21.62 13.79 1.78
C GLU A 226 21.59 13.43 3.26
N GLU A 227 21.86 14.41 4.09
CA GLU A 227 21.74 14.29 5.54
C GLU A 227 20.62 15.18 6.03
N ARG A 228 19.75 14.61 6.88
CA ARG A 228 18.63 15.33 7.48
C ARG A 228 18.55 15.06 8.97
N ALA A 229 18.23 16.08 9.74
CA ALA A 229 17.73 15.92 11.10
C ALA A 229 16.20 15.72 11.02
N ILE A 230 15.73 14.58 11.48
CA ILE A 230 14.30 14.23 11.46
C ILE A 230 13.83 14.09 12.91
N ARG A 231 12.85 14.90 13.30
CA ARG A 231 12.12 14.69 14.56
C ARG A 231 11.14 13.56 14.39
N CYS A 232 11.26 12.50 15.17
CA CYS A 232 10.46 11.29 15.01
C CYS A 232 10.44 10.46 16.30
N ARG A 233 9.57 9.47 16.31
CA ARG A 233 9.56 8.33 17.25
C ARG A 233 10.34 7.19 16.62
N ASP A 234 11.31 6.65 17.35
CA ASP A 234 12.26 5.66 16.83
C ASP A 234 11.74 4.24 17.07
N LEU A 235 11.14 3.62 16.05
CA LEU A 235 10.61 2.26 16.12
C LEU A 235 11.67 1.19 16.35
N ARG A 236 12.96 1.47 16.11
CA ARG A 236 14.05 0.53 16.42
C ARG A 236 14.16 0.21 17.90
N ARG A 237 13.55 1.05 18.75
CA ARG A 237 13.48 0.85 20.21
C ARG A 237 12.44 -0.17 20.64
N LEU A 238 11.57 -0.60 19.73
CA LEU A 238 10.53 -1.59 19.98
C LEU A 238 10.97 -2.97 19.50
N THR A 239 10.51 -4.01 20.19
CA THR A 239 10.59 -5.37 19.70
C THR A 239 9.38 -5.62 18.78
N PRO A 240 9.59 -6.01 17.51
CA PRO A 240 8.49 -6.38 16.65
C PRO A 240 7.72 -7.58 17.22
N VAL A 241 6.39 -7.55 17.13
CA VAL A 241 5.52 -8.67 17.53
C VAL A 241 5.41 -9.74 16.45
N GLY A 242 5.97 -9.48 15.27
CA GLY A 242 6.04 -10.37 14.14
C GLY A 242 6.72 -9.72 12.96
N GLY A 243 6.93 -10.49 11.91
CA GLY A 243 7.51 -10.00 10.66
C GLY A 243 7.96 -11.16 9.79
N PHE A 244 8.08 -10.87 8.49
CA PHE A 244 8.50 -11.86 7.50
C PHE A 244 9.06 -11.16 6.26
N LEU A 245 9.72 -11.91 5.41
CA LEU A 245 10.09 -11.47 4.07
C LEU A 245 8.96 -11.79 3.09
N MET A 246 8.81 -10.95 2.06
CA MET A 246 7.84 -11.18 1.00
C MET A 246 7.98 -12.62 0.50
N PRO A 247 6.90 -13.42 0.55
CA PRO A 247 6.98 -14.78 0.08
C PRO A 247 7.20 -14.80 -1.43
N HIS A 248 8.14 -15.61 -1.86
CA HIS A 248 8.44 -15.85 -3.28
C HIS A 248 8.01 -17.26 -3.64
N GLY A 249 7.52 -17.45 -4.87
CA GLY A 249 7.35 -18.78 -5.44
C GLY A 249 8.70 -19.42 -5.81
N GLU A 250 8.67 -20.65 -6.30
CA GLU A 250 9.88 -21.37 -6.75
C GLU A 250 10.61 -20.65 -7.89
N ASP A 251 9.93 -19.81 -8.67
CA ASP A 251 10.49 -19.00 -9.77
C ASP A 251 10.61 -17.52 -9.37
N THR A 252 11.51 -17.25 -8.43
CA THR A 252 11.72 -15.93 -7.83
C THR A 252 12.08 -14.82 -8.83
N ALA A 253 12.72 -15.14 -9.94
CA ALA A 253 13.19 -14.16 -10.93
C ALA A 253 12.05 -13.57 -11.77
N ARG A 254 11.00 -14.37 -12.03
CA ARG A 254 9.82 -13.95 -12.81
C ARG A 254 8.74 -13.31 -11.96
N ASP A 255 8.63 -13.72 -10.72
CA ASP A 255 7.52 -13.36 -9.84
C ASP A 255 7.47 -11.87 -9.51
N PHE A 256 8.61 -11.25 -9.27
CA PHE A 256 8.68 -9.84 -8.87
C PHE A 256 8.37 -8.86 -10.01
N CYS A 257 8.73 -9.22 -11.25
CA CYS A 257 8.49 -8.37 -12.43
C CYS A 257 7.11 -8.58 -13.05
N SER A 258 6.52 -9.76 -12.84
CA SER A 258 5.24 -10.14 -13.46
C SER A 258 4.02 -9.67 -12.69
N TYR A 259 4.16 -9.48 -11.37
CA TYR A 259 3.07 -9.08 -10.48
C TYR A 259 3.58 -8.02 -9.48
N PRO A 260 3.59 -6.74 -9.87
CA PRO A 260 4.01 -5.68 -8.97
C PRO A 260 3.15 -5.67 -7.71
N PHE A 261 3.79 -5.43 -6.58
CA PHE A 261 3.12 -5.29 -5.30
C PHE A 261 2.32 -3.98 -5.27
N GLN A 262 1.03 -4.08 -5.00
CA GLN A 262 0.06 -3.00 -5.07
C GLN A 262 -0.53 -2.61 -3.71
N GLY A 263 0.03 -3.12 -2.64
CA GLY A 263 -0.38 -2.78 -1.29
C GLY A 263 -0.68 -3.99 -0.42
N PHE A 264 -1.00 -3.72 0.84
CA PHE A 264 -1.34 -4.75 1.81
C PHE A 264 -2.24 -4.20 2.92
N ASP A 265 -2.84 -5.11 3.67
CA ASP A 265 -3.53 -4.79 4.90
C ASP A 265 -3.37 -5.91 5.93
N VAL A 266 -3.77 -5.65 7.17
CA VAL A 266 -3.65 -6.60 8.30
C VAL A 266 -4.94 -6.63 9.13
N ASP A 267 -5.22 -7.77 9.75
CA ASP A 267 -6.38 -7.96 10.64
C ASP A 267 -6.01 -8.74 11.93
N GLY A 268 -5.02 -8.29 12.65
CA GLY A 268 -4.57 -8.88 13.92
C GLY A 268 -3.94 -10.28 13.83
N ARG A 269 -4.26 -11.08 12.82
CA ARG A 269 -3.75 -12.44 12.64
C ARG A 269 -3.12 -12.71 11.28
N CYS A 270 -3.61 -12.02 10.27
CA CYS A 270 -3.22 -12.24 8.89
C CYS A 270 -2.76 -10.94 8.23
N CYS A 271 -1.87 -11.09 7.28
CA CYS A 271 -1.46 -10.06 6.35
C CYS A 271 -1.99 -10.43 4.96
N TYR A 272 -2.65 -9.48 4.30
CA TYR A 272 -3.23 -9.62 2.97
C TYR A 272 -2.37 -8.85 1.99
N LEU A 273 -1.66 -9.54 1.13
CA LEU A 273 -0.75 -8.96 0.14
C LEU A 273 -1.44 -8.90 -1.21
N PHE A 274 -1.46 -7.75 -1.83
CA PHE A 274 -2.10 -7.53 -3.12
C PHE A 274 -1.05 -7.29 -4.18
N GLU A 275 -1.11 -8.10 -5.24
CA GLU A 275 -0.22 -8.05 -6.39
C GLU A 275 -1.07 -7.93 -7.65
N GLY A 276 -0.65 -7.12 -8.60
CA GLY A 276 -1.36 -7.01 -9.87
C GLY A 276 -0.64 -6.13 -10.85
N ALA A 277 -0.89 -6.35 -12.12
CA ALA A 277 -0.32 -5.57 -13.20
C ALA A 277 -1.43 -5.14 -14.15
N GLY A 278 -1.34 -3.90 -14.59
CA GLY A 278 -2.09 -3.49 -15.76
C GLY A 278 -1.60 -4.21 -17.01
N ASN A 279 -2.46 -4.25 -18.00
CA ASN A 279 -2.23 -4.90 -19.30
C ASN A 279 -0.88 -4.52 -19.96
N GLY A 280 -0.44 -3.24 -19.86
CA GLY A 280 0.81 -2.77 -20.45
C GLY A 280 2.09 -3.32 -19.82
N ASN A 281 2.01 -3.93 -18.63
CA ASN A 281 3.16 -4.51 -17.94
C ASN A 281 3.28 -6.01 -18.13
N LYS A 282 2.39 -6.63 -18.94
CA LYS A 282 2.42 -8.06 -19.24
C LYS A 282 3.04 -8.31 -20.61
N PRO A 283 3.91 -9.33 -20.73
CA PRO A 283 4.56 -9.65 -22.01
C PRO A 283 3.61 -10.03 -23.14
N ALA A 284 2.35 -10.35 -22.84
CA ALA A 284 1.40 -10.95 -23.79
C ALA A 284 0.17 -10.09 -24.12
N ASN A 285 0.12 -8.81 -23.72
CA ASN A 285 -1.08 -7.97 -23.91
C ASN A 285 -2.40 -8.63 -23.44
N GLY A 286 -2.28 -9.51 -22.46
CA GLY A 286 -3.42 -10.20 -21.87
C GLY A 286 -4.28 -9.27 -21.02
N PRO A 287 -5.43 -9.73 -20.54
CA PRO A 287 -6.26 -8.99 -19.58
C PRO A 287 -5.45 -8.68 -18.34
N SER A 288 -5.86 -7.65 -17.61
CA SER A 288 -5.29 -7.34 -16.29
C SER A 288 -5.38 -8.57 -15.39
N ASP A 289 -4.48 -8.65 -14.42
CA ASP A 289 -4.43 -9.75 -13.47
C ASP A 289 -4.15 -9.19 -12.09
N ALA A 290 -4.83 -9.73 -11.10
CA ALA A 290 -4.58 -9.39 -9.72
C ALA A 290 -4.67 -10.64 -8.84
N ARG A 291 -3.84 -10.70 -7.82
CA ARG A 291 -3.71 -11.86 -6.94
C ARG A 291 -3.58 -11.43 -5.50
N ILE A 292 -4.06 -12.26 -4.60
CA ILE A 292 -3.97 -12.04 -3.17
C ILE A 292 -3.25 -13.22 -2.52
N THR A 293 -2.18 -12.90 -1.81
CA THR A 293 -1.52 -13.84 -0.90
C THR A 293 -1.92 -13.50 0.53
N VAL A 294 -2.33 -14.49 1.30
CA VAL A 294 -2.63 -14.33 2.72
C VAL A 294 -1.59 -15.08 3.53
N THR A 295 -0.96 -14.37 4.46
CA THR A 295 0.01 -14.94 5.41
C THR A 295 -0.45 -14.72 6.84
N THR A 296 0.12 -15.48 7.78
CA THR A 296 0.12 -15.11 9.19
C THR A 296 1.12 -13.97 9.43
N LEU A 297 1.11 -13.34 10.61
CA LEU A 297 2.04 -12.25 10.95
C LEU A 297 3.51 -12.67 11.04
N ASP A 298 3.78 -13.96 11.10
CA ASP A 298 5.13 -14.56 11.05
C ASP A 298 5.49 -15.12 9.66
N GLY A 299 4.66 -14.86 8.63
CA GLY A 299 4.89 -15.23 7.24
C GLY A 299 4.46 -16.64 6.85
N GLY A 300 3.78 -17.39 7.73
CA GLY A 300 3.16 -18.66 7.36
C GLY A 300 2.10 -18.45 6.27
N ILE A 301 2.24 -19.11 5.11
CA ILE A 301 1.31 -18.96 3.99
C ILE A 301 0.01 -19.68 4.34
N VAL A 302 -1.09 -18.91 4.29
CA VAL A 302 -2.47 -19.41 4.43
C VAL A 302 -3.08 -19.64 3.05
N HIS A 303 -2.96 -18.64 2.17
CA HIS A 303 -3.35 -18.73 0.78
C HIS A 303 -2.25 -18.14 -0.11
N TRP A 304 -1.92 -18.85 -1.18
CA TRP A 304 -0.91 -18.41 -2.13
C TRP A 304 -1.54 -17.93 -3.42
N ARG A 305 -1.35 -16.66 -3.74
CA ARG A 305 -1.70 -16.04 -5.03
C ARG A 305 -3.10 -16.40 -5.54
N LEU A 306 -4.11 -16.29 -4.69
CA LEU A 306 -5.50 -16.45 -5.10
C LEU A 306 -5.83 -15.45 -6.21
N PRO A 307 -6.29 -15.90 -7.37
CA PRO A 307 -6.70 -15.00 -8.44
C PRO A 307 -7.94 -14.22 -8.03
N VAL A 308 -7.98 -12.94 -8.39
CA VAL A 308 -9.16 -12.09 -8.23
C VAL A 308 -9.93 -12.10 -9.53
N GLY A 309 -11.03 -12.85 -9.59
CA GLY A 309 -11.82 -13.09 -10.79
C GLY A 309 -12.25 -11.81 -11.52
N ALA A 310 -12.66 -10.78 -10.77
CA ALA A 310 -13.07 -9.50 -11.32
C ALA A 310 -12.00 -8.81 -12.20
N TYR A 311 -10.72 -8.96 -11.89
CA TYR A 311 -9.66 -8.32 -12.69
C TYR A 311 -9.31 -9.09 -13.97
N SER A 312 -9.64 -10.37 -14.04
CA SER A 312 -9.50 -11.20 -15.23
C SER A 312 -10.78 -11.30 -16.07
N ASP A 313 -11.91 -10.86 -15.55
CA ASP A 313 -13.20 -10.83 -16.22
C ASP A 313 -13.35 -9.58 -17.10
N LEU A 314 -12.73 -9.65 -18.28
CA LEU A 314 -12.76 -8.54 -19.23
C LEU A 314 -14.18 -8.23 -19.75
N GLU A 315 -15.03 -9.23 -19.91
CA GLU A 315 -16.41 -9.04 -20.36
C GLU A 315 -17.24 -8.36 -19.25
N GLY A 316 -17.11 -8.81 -18.02
CA GLY A 316 -17.74 -8.17 -16.86
C GLY A 316 -17.28 -6.72 -16.67
N LEU A 317 -15.98 -6.46 -16.76
CA LEU A 317 -15.44 -5.09 -16.67
C LEU A 317 -16.00 -4.18 -17.77
N ARG A 318 -16.14 -4.68 -18.99
CA ARG A 318 -16.75 -3.94 -20.12
C ARG A 318 -18.25 -3.78 -19.97
N ALA A 319 -18.96 -4.82 -19.57
CA ALA A 319 -20.42 -4.78 -19.35
C ALA A 319 -20.80 -3.74 -18.28
N LEU A 320 -19.99 -3.62 -17.23
CA LEU A 320 -20.15 -2.60 -16.21
C LEU A 320 -19.59 -1.22 -16.61
N GLY A 321 -19.01 -1.09 -17.80
CA GLY A 321 -18.43 0.15 -18.29
C GLY A 321 -17.20 0.60 -17.52
N LEU A 322 -16.51 -0.29 -16.80
CA LEU A 322 -15.32 0.04 -16.02
C LEU A 322 -14.06 0.16 -16.89
N THR A 323 -14.00 -0.58 -18.00
CA THR A 323 -12.95 -0.48 -19.02
C THR A 323 -13.49 -0.85 -20.38
N ASP A 324 -12.93 -0.29 -21.44
CA ASP A 324 -13.13 -0.71 -22.83
C ASP A 324 -11.84 -1.21 -23.47
N THR A 325 -10.69 -0.91 -22.85
CA THR A 325 -9.35 -1.28 -23.31
C THR A 325 -8.85 -2.62 -22.78
N GLY A 326 -9.53 -3.18 -21.76
CA GLY A 326 -9.03 -4.35 -21.02
C GLY A 326 -7.96 -4.01 -19.99
N TYR A 327 -7.65 -2.72 -19.79
CA TYR A 327 -6.68 -2.28 -18.82
C TYR A 327 -7.37 -1.94 -17.50
N ALA A 328 -7.03 -2.65 -16.42
CA ALA A 328 -7.47 -2.35 -15.07
C ALA A 328 -6.31 -2.65 -14.10
N GLU A 329 -5.61 -1.61 -13.66
CA GLU A 329 -4.51 -1.75 -12.72
C GLU A 329 -5.05 -1.93 -11.31
N ALA A 330 -4.49 -2.88 -10.57
CA ALA A 330 -4.78 -3.07 -9.16
C ALA A 330 -4.15 -1.95 -8.33
N GLU A 331 -4.88 -1.37 -7.36
CA GLU A 331 -4.44 -0.19 -6.61
C GLU A 331 -4.94 -0.24 -5.15
N GLY A 332 -4.36 -1.15 -4.38
CA GLY A 332 -4.60 -1.27 -2.95
C GLY A 332 -5.64 -2.29 -2.53
N ILE A 333 -5.53 -2.73 -1.29
CA ILE A 333 -6.38 -3.72 -0.63
C ILE A 333 -6.65 -3.28 0.81
N LYS A 334 -7.89 -3.46 1.29
CA LYS A 334 -8.26 -3.24 2.69
C LYS A 334 -9.17 -4.34 3.22
N ARG A 335 -8.91 -4.74 4.45
CA ARG A 335 -9.68 -5.71 5.20
C ARG A 335 -10.44 -5.00 6.33
N LYS A 336 -11.76 -4.91 6.23
CA LYS A 336 -12.60 -4.23 7.23
C LYS A 336 -13.77 -5.12 7.65
N GLY A 337 -13.79 -5.47 8.91
CA GLY A 337 -14.81 -6.39 9.44
C GLY A 337 -14.73 -7.76 8.76
N ASP A 338 -15.78 -8.23 8.12
CA ASP A 338 -15.87 -9.47 7.33
C ASP A 338 -15.83 -9.23 5.81
N ARG A 339 -15.25 -8.10 5.39
CA ARG A 339 -15.22 -7.65 3.99
C ARG A 339 -13.81 -7.38 3.54
N LEU A 340 -13.56 -7.66 2.27
CA LEU A 340 -12.35 -7.31 1.57
C LEU A 340 -12.67 -6.26 0.52
N TRP A 341 -11.89 -5.19 0.52
CA TRP A 341 -12.02 -4.09 -0.43
C TRP A 341 -10.80 -4.07 -1.33
N LEU A 342 -11.02 -3.94 -2.64
CA LEU A 342 -9.98 -3.91 -3.64
C LEU A 342 -10.12 -2.66 -4.49
N GLY A 343 -9.03 -1.94 -4.66
CA GLY A 343 -8.94 -0.77 -5.51
C GLY A 343 -8.49 -1.12 -6.92
N GLY A 344 -9.00 -0.40 -7.89
CA GLY A 344 -8.58 -0.54 -9.28
C GLY A 344 -8.65 0.78 -10.03
N ALA A 345 -7.74 0.94 -10.98
CA ALA A 345 -7.63 2.10 -11.84
C ALA A 345 -7.73 1.70 -13.32
N PRO A 346 -8.94 1.40 -13.82
CA PRO A 346 -9.16 1.07 -15.20
C PRO A 346 -8.90 2.27 -16.13
N ARG A 347 -8.72 2.00 -17.40
CA ARG A 347 -8.54 2.98 -18.47
C ARG A 347 -9.59 2.79 -19.55
N ARG A 348 -10.13 3.89 -20.03
CA ARG A 348 -11.01 3.94 -21.21
C ARG A 348 -10.25 4.46 -22.43
N SER A 349 -10.64 4.00 -23.62
CA SER A 349 -10.03 4.43 -24.89
C SER A 349 -10.38 5.87 -25.24
N ALA A 350 -11.56 6.36 -24.83
CA ALA A 350 -12.07 7.69 -25.17
C ALA A 350 -11.22 8.82 -24.62
N ASP A 351 -10.59 8.60 -23.47
CA ASP A 351 -9.70 9.55 -22.84
C ASP A 351 -8.57 8.81 -22.10
N ALA A 352 -7.47 9.48 -21.85
CA ALA A 352 -6.37 8.88 -21.08
C ALA A 352 -6.58 9.04 -19.55
N VAL A 353 -7.80 9.36 -19.13
CA VAL A 353 -8.13 9.59 -17.72
C VAL A 353 -8.15 8.26 -16.97
N ARG A 354 -7.46 8.23 -15.84
CA ARG A 354 -7.44 7.11 -14.92
C ARG A 354 -8.49 7.38 -13.83
N ARG A 355 -9.40 6.44 -13.65
CA ARG A 355 -10.52 6.58 -12.72
C ARG A 355 -10.41 5.58 -11.58
N ALA A 356 -10.80 6.00 -10.38
CA ALA A 356 -10.80 5.15 -9.21
C ALA A 356 -12.07 4.30 -9.15
N ASN A 357 -11.89 3.01 -8.90
CA ASN A 357 -12.98 2.08 -8.66
C ASN A 357 -12.67 1.23 -7.43
N LEU A 358 -13.69 0.92 -6.66
CA LEU A 358 -13.57 0.04 -5.51
C LEU A 358 -14.57 -1.11 -5.60
N LEU A 359 -14.05 -2.31 -5.40
CA LEU A 359 -14.80 -3.55 -5.31
C LEU A 359 -14.84 -4.01 -3.85
N ARG A 360 -15.95 -4.65 -3.44
CA ARG A 360 -16.15 -5.16 -2.08
C ARG A 360 -16.64 -6.61 -2.11
N TYR A 361 -15.83 -7.50 -1.58
CA TYR A 361 -16.10 -8.92 -1.43
C TYR A 361 -16.54 -9.30 -0.02
#